data_f5847c1c8b104c640d36bab43e437889
#
_entry.id   f5847c1c8b104c640d36bab43e437889
#
_cell.length_a   1.000
_cell.length_b   1.000
_cell.length_c   1.000
_cell.angle_alpha   90.00
_cell.angle_beta   90.00
_cell.angle_gamma   90.00
#
_symmetry.space_group_name_H-M   'P 1'
#
loop_
_entity.id
_entity.type
_entity.pdbx_description
1 polymer ?
#
loop_
_entity_poly.entity_id
_entity_poly.type
_entity_poly.pdbx_seq_one_letter_code
_entity_poly.pdbx_strand_id
1 'polypeptide(L)'
;MMTSTNLLPQNTPYVVVFAGPNGSGKTSLIDEVKKTGLAALGGIFPIPTYFINPDQVAKDLTGDFASQEEHDRAAHNAAINMRRTAIENRQTFAFETVMSHTSRINEIINLKKQGYHVLLVFITTDDPEKNVVRVINRYQSKTTTAHFVEPNKVRERYHRTLALLPKAVEIADAAFVYDNSIDYEKASLQALIDPATFSVTDNVKPWVNEKLVARLQAREDQLYAIAFGEDDPLSPYDADVLNGDYVGSIVKVTDDFIVQEDRSTGRKILHDRLMLDTSADSENIYHLNEQLRITYSAESAPGIFTSFR
;
A
#
# COMPACT_ATOMS: atom_id res chain seq x y z
N MET A 1 -6.55 -34.09 12.60
CA MET A 1 -7.05 -33.59 11.32
C MET A 1 -7.25 -32.10 11.51
N MET A 2 -6.29 -31.30 11.04
CA MET A 2 -6.44 -29.84 11.03
C MET A 2 -7.41 -29.49 9.90
N THR A 3 -8.53 -28.91 10.26
CA THR A 3 -9.49 -28.33 9.30
C THR A 3 -8.77 -27.26 8.51
N SER A 4 -8.67 -27.44 7.20
CA SER A 4 -8.18 -26.42 6.28
C SER A 4 -9.05 -25.17 6.48
N THR A 5 -8.53 -24.16 7.13
CA THR A 5 -9.12 -22.83 7.15
C THR A 5 -9.08 -22.35 5.71
N ASN A 6 -10.25 -22.26 5.08
CA ASN A 6 -10.38 -21.65 3.76
C ASN A 6 -9.97 -20.19 3.91
N LEU A 7 -8.77 -19.83 3.47
CA LEU A 7 -8.23 -18.48 3.52
C LEU A 7 -9.06 -17.47 2.69
N LEU A 8 -9.94 -17.95 1.83
CA LEU A 8 -10.92 -17.12 1.12
C LEU A 8 -12.32 -17.42 1.67
N PRO A 9 -13.03 -16.42 2.21
CA PRO A 9 -14.43 -16.58 2.58
C PRO A 9 -15.24 -17.02 1.36
N GLN A 10 -16.08 -18.06 1.52
CA GLN A 10 -16.94 -18.53 0.43
C GLN A 10 -17.82 -17.38 -0.08
N ASN A 11 -17.87 -17.19 -1.41
CA ASN A 11 -18.65 -16.16 -2.11
C ASN A 11 -18.22 -14.68 -1.88
N THR A 12 -17.04 -14.43 -1.29
CA THR A 12 -16.51 -13.08 -1.19
C THR A 12 -15.57 -12.81 -2.37
N PRO A 13 -15.76 -11.73 -3.14
CA PRO A 13 -14.81 -11.37 -4.17
C PRO A 13 -13.46 -11.01 -3.52
N TYR A 14 -12.38 -11.39 -4.16
CA TYR A 14 -11.06 -11.03 -3.68
C TYR A 14 -10.27 -10.25 -4.74
N VAL A 15 -9.31 -9.49 -4.27
CA VAL A 15 -8.38 -8.77 -5.11
C VAL A 15 -6.95 -9.10 -4.73
N VAL A 16 -6.09 -9.31 -5.73
CA VAL A 16 -4.65 -9.45 -5.53
C VAL A 16 -3.96 -8.16 -5.97
N VAL A 17 -3.35 -7.49 -5.01
CA VAL A 17 -2.62 -6.23 -5.24
C VAL A 17 -1.12 -6.54 -5.30
N PHE A 18 -0.54 -6.45 -6.49
CA PHE A 18 0.91 -6.56 -6.68
C PHE A 18 1.55 -5.19 -6.49
N ALA A 19 2.29 -5.02 -5.39
CA ALA A 19 2.89 -3.77 -5.00
C ALA A 19 4.42 -3.86 -4.91
N GLY A 20 5.09 -2.73 -5.16
CA GLY A 20 6.54 -2.63 -5.04
C GLY A 20 7.12 -1.55 -5.93
N PRO A 21 8.34 -1.05 -5.65
CA PRO A 21 8.96 0.04 -6.40
C PRO A 21 9.26 -0.33 -7.85
N ASN A 22 9.55 0.68 -8.67
CA ASN A 22 10.01 0.44 -10.05
C ASN A 22 11.31 -0.39 -10.02
N GLY A 23 11.46 -1.37 -10.92
CA GLY A 23 12.65 -2.22 -10.98
C GLY A 23 12.71 -3.35 -9.94
N SER A 24 11.72 -3.50 -9.06
CA SER A 24 11.71 -4.56 -8.04
C SER A 24 11.48 -5.98 -8.59
N GLY A 25 11.04 -6.13 -9.85
CA GLY A 25 10.77 -7.44 -10.45
C GLY A 25 9.32 -7.90 -10.36
N LYS A 26 8.36 -7.00 -10.13
CA LYS A 26 6.92 -7.31 -10.08
C LYS A 26 6.44 -8.18 -11.24
N THR A 27 6.75 -7.78 -12.47
CA THR A 27 6.31 -8.51 -13.67
C THR A 27 6.78 -9.96 -13.67
N SER A 28 8.03 -10.22 -13.32
CA SER A 28 8.59 -11.58 -13.25
C SER A 28 7.90 -12.42 -12.17
N LEU A 29 7.66 -11.85 -10.99
CA LEU A 29 6.91 -12.53 -9.93
C LEU A 29 5.46 -12.80 -10.35
N ILE A 30 4.79 -11.83 -10.96
CA ILE A 30 3.42 -11.99 -11.49
C ILE A 30 3.35 -13.16 -12.48
N ASP A 31 4.29 -13.23 -13.43
CA ASP A 31 4.33 -14.32 -14.42
C ASP A 31 4.59 -15.69 -13.79
N GLU A 32 5.35 -15.72 -12.70
CA GLU A 32 5.58 -16.96 -11.94
C GLU A 32 4.31 -17.36 -11.17
N VAL A 33 3.75 -16.47 -10.34
CA VAL A 33 2.61 -16.81 -9.48
C VAL A 33 1.30 -17.01 -10.26
N LYS A 34 1.17 -16.47 -11.46
CA LYS A 34 0.08 -16.82 -12.38
C LYS A 34 0.06 -18.32 -12.74
N LYS A 35 1.22 -18.97 -12.73
CA LYS A 35 1.37 -20.39 -13.04
C LYS A 35 1.26 -21.27 -11.80
N THR A 36 1.77 -20.80 -10.68
CA THR A 36 1.90 -21.60 -9.44
C THR A 36 0.84 -21.27 -8.39
N GLY A 37 0.22 -20.10 -8.46
CA GLY A 37 -0.54 -19.51 -7.36
C GLY A 37 0.36 -18.98 -6.24
N LEU A 38 -0.25 -18.43 -5.20
CA LEU A 38 0.41 -17.99 -3.97
C LEU A 38 0.25 -19.08 -2.91
N ALA A 39 1.36 -19.65 -2.46
CA ALA A 39 1.35 -20.67 -1.43
C ALA A 39 1.22 -20.04 -0.03
N ALA A 40 0.27 -20.51 0.76
CA ALA A 40 0.06 -20.12 2.16
C ALA A 40 -0.30 -21.36 3.01
N LEU A 41 -0.37 -21.20 4.32
CA LEU A 41 -0.60 -22.31 5.26
C LEU A 41 -1.91 -23.11 5.02
N GLY A 42 -2.89 -22.53 4.33
CA GLY A 42 -4.17 -23.18 4.02
C GLY A 42 -4.31 -23.70 2.59
N GLY A 43 -3.26 -23.58 1.75
CA GLY A 43 -3.33 -24.00 0.35
C GLY A 43 -2.73 -23.01 -0.64
N ILE A 44 -3.19 -23.08 -1.88
CA ILE A 44 -2.70 -22.23 -2.96
C ILE A 44 -3.83 -21.29 -3.39
N PHE A 45 -3.56 -19.97 -3.34
CA PHE A 45 -4.46 -18.96 -3.91
C PHE A 45 -4.20 -18.81 -5.40
N PRO A 46 -5.20 -19.02 -6.25
CA PRO A 46 -5.04 -18.76 -7.67
C PRO A 46 -4.99 -17.25 -7.92
N ILE A 47 -4.17 -16.83 -8.88
CA ILE A 47 -4.18 -15.43 -9.32
C ILE A 47 -5.37 -15.22 -10.26
N PRO A 48 -6.18 -14.16 -10.05
CA PRO A 48 -7.31 -13.85 -10.92
C PRO A 48 -6.88 -13.70 -12.38
N THR A 49 -7.68 -14.28 -13.29
CA THR A 49 -7.43 -14.14 -14.74
C THR A 49 -7.70 -12.72 -15.21
N TYR A 50 -8.64 -12.01 -14.57
CA TYR A 50 -8.88 -10.60 -14.85
C TYR A 50 -7.79 -9.76 -14.15
N PHE A 51 -6.77 -9.43 -14.93
CA PHE A 51 -5.58 -8.71 -14.45
C PHE A 51 -5.51 -7.33 -15.10
N ILE A 52 -5.57 -6.28 -14.28
CA ILE A 52 -5.54 -4.88 -14.73
C ILE A 52 -4.14 -4.32 -14.56
N ASN A 53 -3.42 -4.18 -15.68
CA ASN A 53 -2.09 -3.59 -15.72
C ASN A 53 -2.11 -2.33 -16.58
N PRO A 54 -1.79 -1.13 -16.04
CA PRO A 54 -1.79 0.11 -16.80
C PRO A 54 -0.87 0.07 -18.04
N ASP A 55 0.27 -0.60 -17.96
CA ASP A 55 1.19 -0.76 -19.10
C ASP A 55 0.57 -1.61 -20.23
N GLN A 56 -0.23 -2.62 -19.88
CA GLN A 56 -0.97 -3.39 -20.88
C GLN A 56 -2.13 -2.59 -21.45
N VAL A 57 -2.87 -1.89 -20.60
CA VAL A 57 -3.94 -0.98 -21.04
C VAL A 57 -3.39 0.06 -22.02
N ALA A 58 -2.20 0.62 -21.76
CA ALA A 58 -1.55 1.56 -22.67
C ALA A 58 -1.25 0.96 -24.03
N LYS A 59 -0.84 -0.33 -24.11
CA LYS A 59 -0.59 -1.02 -25.39
C LYS A 59 -1.87 -1.26 -26.17
N ASP A 60 -2.95 -1.57 -25.47
CA ASP A 60 -4.23 -1.92 -26.09
C ASP A 60 -5.05 -0.66 -26.46
N LEU A 61 -4.66 0.49 -25.90
CA LEU A 61 -5.36 1.76 -26.13
C LEU A 61 -4.99 2.33 -27.49
N THR A 62 -5.97 2.38 -28.37
CA THR A 62 -5.86 2.95 -29.72
C THR A 62 -6.51 4.33 -29.76
N GLY A 63 -5.91 5.26 -30.53
CA GLY A 63 -6.43 6.61 -30.71
C GLY A 63 -5.34 7.60 -31.14
N ASP A 64 -5.74 8.78 -31.55
CA ASP A 64 -4.81 9.88 -31.85
C ASP A 64 -4.57 10.68 -30.58
N PHE A 65 -3.37 10.59 -30.05
CA PHE A 65 -2.93 11.33 -28.86
C PHE A 65 -1.93 12.41 -29.26
N ALA A 66 -2.08 13.62 -28.72
CA ALA A 66 -1.20 14.74 -29.04
C ALA A 66 0.23 14.55 -28.48
N SER A 67 0.39 13.69 -27.45
CA SER A 67 1.68 13.38 -26.84
C SER A 67 1.67 12.02 -26.15
N GLN A 68 2.86 11.46 -25.87
CA GLN A 68 3.00 10.26 -25.04
C GLN A 68 2.44 10.46 -23.63
N GLU A 69 2.57 11.66 -23.06
CA GLU A 69 2.03 11.97 -21.74
C GLU A 69 0.49 11.91 -21.72
N GLU A 70 -0.15 12.37 -22.78
CA GLU A 70 -1.62 12.25 -22.93
C GLU A 70 -2.05 10.79 -23.05
N HIS A 71 -1.35 10.00 -23.86
CA HIS A 71 -1.59 8.56 -23.98
C HIS A 71 -1.45 7.84 -22.64
N ASP A 72 -0.37 8.11 -21.88
CA ASP A 72 -0.12 7.49 -20.57
C ASP A 72 -1.20 7.87 -19.55
N ARG A 73 -1.63 9.13 -19.56
CA ARG A 73 -2.73 9.60 -18.73
C ARG A 73 -4.06 8.93 -19.09
N ALA A 74 -4.34 8.79 -20.38
CA ALA A 74 -5.54 8.10 -20.86
C ALA A 74 -5.53 6.61 -20.45
N ALA A 75 -4.40 5.92 -20.58
CA ALA A 75 -4.23 4.54 -20.15
C ALA A 75 -4.40 4.39 -18.62
N HIS A 76 -3.84 5.31 -17.85
CA HIS A 76 -4.03 5.33 -16.40
C HIS A 76 -5.50 5.49 -16.01
N ASN A 77 -6.21 6.43 -16.64
CA ASN A 77 -7.63 6.65 -16.40
C ASN A 77 -8.48 5.44 -16.83
N ALA A 78 -8.14 4.81 -17.94
CA ALA A 78 -8.80 3.59 -18.40
C ALA A 78 -8.61 2.44 -17.38
N ALA A 79 -7.41 2.25 -16.84
CA ALA A 79 -7.16 1.25 -15.80
C ALA A 79 -7.93 1.55 -14.51
N ILE A 80 -8.09 2.82 -14.11
CA ILE A 80 -8.93 3.21 -12.98
C ILE A 80 -10.39 2.84 -13.26
N ASN A 81 -10.91 3.16 -14.45
CA ASN A 81 -12.28 2.83 -14.84
C ASN A 81 -12.52 1.31 -14.86
N MET A 82 -11.56 0.53 -15.39
CA MET A 82 -11.65 -0.94 -15.36
C MET A 82 -11.76 -1.48 -13.93
N ARG A 83 -10.95 -0.96 -13.00
CA ARG A 83 -11.05 -1.36 -11.58
C ARG A 83 -12.41 -0.97 -10.98
N ARG A 84 -12.89 0.25 -11.26
CA ARG A 84 -14.21 0.69 -10.80
C ARG A 84 -15.33 -0.25 -11.30
N THR A 85 -15.34 -0.58 -12.58
CA THR A 85 -16.30 -1.51 -13.18
C THR A 85 -16.19 -2.91 -12.56
N ALA A 86 -14.97 -3.41 -12.30
CA ALA A 86 -14.78 -4.67 -11.60
C ALA A 86 -15.38 -4.66 -10.19
N ILE A 87 -15.22 -3.55 -9.46
CA ILE A 87 -15.80 -3.37 -8.12
C ILE A 87 -17.31 -3.32 -8.17
N GLU A 88 -17.91 -2.54 -9.08
CA GLU A 88 -19.35 -2.44 -9.27
C GLU A 88 -19.99 -3.80 -9.59
N ASN A 89 -19.31 -4.63 -10.38
CA ASN A 89 -19.74 -5.97 -10.75
C ASN A 89 -19.34 -7.06 -9.73
N ARG A 90 -18.71 -6.70 -8.60
CA ARG A 90 -18.18 -7.62 -7.58
C ARG A 90 -17.27 -8.70 -8.18
N GLN A 91 -16.52 -8.35 -9.21
CA GLN A 91 -15.64 -9.25 -9.92
C GLN A 91 -14.32 -9.41 -9.15
N THR A 92 -13.83 -10.65 -9.02
CA THR A 92 -12.48 -10.93 -8.54
C THR A 92 -11.46 -10.51 -9.60
N PHE A 93 -10.44 -9.76 -9.20
CA PHE A 93 -9.42 -9.23 -10.12
C PHE A 93 -8.05 -9.08 -9.45
N ALA A 94 -7.02 -8.81 -10.25
CA ALA A 94 -5.70 -8.43 -9.77
C ALA A 94 -5.22 -7.17 -10.47
N PHE A 95 -4.36 -6.42 -9.81
CA PHE A 95 -3.72 -5.25 -10.42
C PHE A 95 -2.32 -5.01 -9.86
N GLU A 96 -1.55 -4.20 -10.60
CA GLU A 96 -0.18 -3.81 -10.27
C GLU A 96 -0.13 -2.33 -9.86
N THR A 97 0.70 -2.02 -8.86
CA THR A 97 0.94 -0.63 -8.39
C THR A 97 2.36 -0.45 -7.87
N VAL A 98 2.92 0.76 -8.00
CA VAL A 98 4.17 1.12 -7.33
C VAL A 98 3.95 1.33 -5.83
N MET A 99 2.77 1.75 -5.42
CA MET A 99 2.37 2.01 -4.03
C MET A 99 3.27 3.06 -3.33
N SER A 100 3.66 4.12 -4.03
CA SER A 100 4.52 5.19 -3.51
C SER A 100 3.76 6.45 -3.09
N HIS A 101 2.43 6.37 -2.98
CA HIS A 101 1.54 7.46 -2.58
C HIS A 101 0.38 6.93 -1.74
N THR A 102 -0.06 7.71 -0.75
CA THR A 102 -1.14 7.32 0.18
C THR A 102 -2.46 7.01 -0.50
N SER A 103 -2.74 7.59 -1.69
CA SER A 103 -3.92 7.23 -2.48
C SER A 103 -3.99 5.74 -2.84
N ARG A 104 -2.84 5.02 -2.87
CA ARG A 104 -2.82 3.57 -3.09
C ARG A 104 -3.24 2.80 -1.85
N ILE A 105 -2.93 3.34 -0.68
CA ILE A 105 -3.45 2.81 0.60
C ILE A 105 -4.96 3.07 0.68
N ASN A 106 -5.42 4.28 0.30
CA ASN A 106 -6.85 4.59 0.22
C ASN A 106 -7.61 3.65 -0.72
N GLU A 107 -7.00 3.25 -1.84
CA GLU A 107 -7.58 2.27 -2.77
C GLU A 107 -7.78 0.91 -2.09
N ILE A 108 -6.79 0.43 -1.31
CA ILE A 108 -6.90 -0.81 -0.52
C ILE A 108 -8.01 -0.69 0.53
N ILE A 109 -8.04 0.42 1.28
CA ILE A 109 -9.10 0.67 2.28
C ILE A 109 -10.49 0.67 1.63
N ASN A 110 -10.63 1.32 0.48
CA ASN A 110 -11.89 1.36 -0.24
C ASN A 110 -12.33 -0.04 -0.70
N LEU A 111 -11.42 -0.87 -1.20
CA LEU A 111 -11.71 -2.26 -1.57
C LEU A 111 -12.23 -3.05 -0.35
N LYS A 112 -11.61 -2.89 0.81
CA LYS A 112 -12.09 -3.49 2.07
C LYS A 112 -13.49 -3.00 2.43
N LYS A 113 -13.75 -1.69 2.37
CA LYS A 113 -15.09 -1.10 2.63
C LYS A 113 -16.15 -1.62 1.64
N GLN A 114 -15.75 -1.94 0.41
CA GLN A 114 -16.62 -2.56 -0.59
C GLN A 114 -16.79 -4.09 -0.39
N GLY A 115 -16.22 -4.66 0.67
CA GLY A 115 -16.37 -6.07 1.02
C GLY A 115 -15.52 -7.03 0.19
N TYR A 116 -14.39 -6.55 -0.33
CA TYR A 116 -13.37 -7.40 -0.95
C TYR A 116 -12.44 -7.99 0.10
N HIS A 117 -12.02 -9.22 -0.14
CA HIS A 117 -10.87 -9.81 0.53
C HIS A 117 -9.59 -9.41 -0.20
N VAL A 118 -8.69 -8.70 0.47
CA VAL A 118 -7.51 -8.10 -0.16
C VAL A 118 -6.25 -8.89 0.15
N LEU A 119 -5.61 -9.43 -0.89
CA LEU A 119 -4.31 -10.09 -0.82
C LEU A 119 -3.24 -9.13 -1.34
N LEU A 120 -2.30 -8.73 -0.48
CA LEU A 120 -1.16 -7.91 -0.85
C LEU A 120 0.02 -8.81 -1.21
N VAL A 121 0.58 -8.64 -2.40
CA VAL A 121 1.83 -9.26 -2.84
C VAL A 121 2.86 -8.16 -3.01
N PHE A 122 3.73 -8.01 -2.03
CA PHE A 122 4.75 -6.98 -2.04
C PHE A 122 6.09 -7.54 -2.46
N ILE A 123 6.80 -6.86 -3.36
CA ILE A 123 8.13 -7.26 -3.81
C ILE A 123 9.07 -6.05 -3.89
N THR A 124 10.25 -6.19 -3.32
CA THR A 124 11.31 -5.18 -3.42
C THR A 124 12.70 -5.83 -3.48
N THR A 125 13.72 -4.99 -3.54
CA THR A 125 15.12 -5.35 -3.33
C THR A 125 15.60 -4.72 -2.02
N ASP A 126 16.79 -5.09 -1.57
CA ASP A 126 17.44 -4.53 -0.39
C ASP A 126 18.14 -3.18 -0.63
N ASP A 127 18.22 -2.75 -1.92
CA ASP A 127 18.95 -1.55 -2.32
C ASP A 127 18.25 -0.84 -3.47
N PRO A 128 17.90 0.48 -3.34
CA PRO A 128 17.30 1.26 -4.42
C PRO A 128 18.17 1.34 -5.68
N GLU A 129 19.50 1.23 -5.56
CA GLU A 129 20.39 1.28 -6.72
C GLU A 129 20.24 0.07 -7.63
N LYS A 130 19.94 -1.11 -7.09
CA LYS A 130 19.57 -2.29 -7.89
C LYS A 130 18.34 -2.00 -8.76
N ASN A 131 17.35 -1.34 -8.15
CA ASN A 131 16.14 -0.92 -8.87
C ASN A 131 16.45 0.08 -9.99
N VAL A 132 17.30 1.08 -9.72
CA VAL A 132 17.75 2.08 -10.70
C VAL A 132 18.43 1.40 -11.88
N VAL A 133 19.42 0.54 -11.62
CA VAL A 133 20.16 -0.19 -12.66
C VAL A 133 19.21 -1.03 -13.52
N ARG A 134 18.28 -1.76 -12.90
CA ARG A 134 17.30 -2.59 -13.63
C ARG A 134 16.36 -1.76 -14.51
N VAL A 135 15.91 -0.58 -14.04
CA VAL A 135 15.08 0.33 -14.83
C VAL A 135 15.85 0.86 -16.03
N ILE A 136 17.11 1.29 -15.85
CA ILE A 136 17.97 1.78 -16.92
C ILE A 136 18.22 0.68 -17.97
N ASN A 137 18.64 -0.52 -17.52
CA ASN A 137 18.92 -1.65 -18.41
C ASN A 137 17.68 -2.05 -19.24
N ARG A 138 16.50 -2.07 -18.61
CA ARG A 138 15.24 -2.35 -19.30
C ARG A 138 14.92 -1.31 -20.37
N TYR A 139 15.15 -0.04 -20.08
CA TYR A 139 14.94 1.04 -21.05
C TYR A 139 15.94 0.94 -22.22
N GLN A 140 17.21 0.69 -21.94
CA GLN A 140 18.28 0.58 -22.94
C GLN A 140 18.12 -0.66 -23.86
N SER A 141 17.60 -1.77 -23.32
CA SER A 141 17.41 -3.01 -24.08
C SER A 141 16.36 -2.91 -25.18
N LYS A 142 15.50 -1.88 -25.15
CA LYS A 142 14.39 -1.67 -26.10
C LYS A 142 13.47 -2.88 -26.29
N THR A 143 13.58 -3.88 -25.43
CA THR A 143 12.82 -5.14 -25.53
C THR A 143 11.38 -5.01 -25.06
N THR A 144 11.04 -3.90 -24.41
CA THR A 144 9.71 -3.63 -23.87
C THR A 144 9.35 -2.15 -24.11
N THR A 145 8.07 -1.83 -24.10
CA THR A 145 7.54 -0.45 -24.07
C THR A 145 7.80 0.22 -22.73
N ALA A 146 8.98 0.04 -22.15
CA ALA A 146 9.33 0.59 -20.86
C ALA A 146 9.53 2.10 -20.98
N HIS A 147 8.71 2.87 -20.26
CA HIS A 147 8.94 4.30 -20.12
C HIS A 147 10.21 4.56 -19.32
N PHE A 148 10.95 5.57 -19.73
CA PHE A 148 12.09 6.04 -18.93
C PHE A 148 11.57 6.63 -17.62
N VAL A 149 12.13 6.18 -16.51
CA VAL A 149 11.90 6.75 -15.19
C VAL A 149 13.22 7.31 -14.68
N GLU A 150 13.24 8.58 -14.36
CA GLU A 150 14.39 9.26 -13.79
C GLU A 150 14.94 8.52 -12.57
N PRO A 151 16.27 8.31 -12.46
CA PRO A 151 16.89 7.59 -11.33
C PRO A 151 16.49 8.11 -9.96
N ASN A 152 16.42 9.43 -9.79
CA ASN A 152 16.00 10.03 -8.52
C ASN A 152 14.55 9.70 -8.18
N LYS A 153 13.66 9.70 -9.17
CA LYS A 153 12.27 9.24 -8.99
C LYS A 153 12.18 7.76 -8.59
N VAL A 154 13.08 6.90 -9.10
CA VAL A 154 13.13 5.49 -8.69
C VAL A 154 13.51 5.38 -7.21
N ARG A 155 14.54 6.11 -6.76
CA ARG A 155 14.97 6.16 -5.35
C ARG A 155 13.89 6.68 -4.43
N GLU A 156 13.30 7.84 -4.75
CA GLU A 156 12.20 8.41 -3.96
C GLU A 156 11.02 7.44 -3.83
N ARG A 157 10.60 6.83 -4.94
CA ARG A 157 9.50 5.86 -4.94
C ARG A 157 9.84 4.61 -4.15
N TYR A 158 11.10 4.15 -4.18
CA TYR A 158 11.57 3.04 -3.36
C TYR A 158 11.34 3.32 -1.87
N HIS A 159 11.84 4.45 -1.38
CA HIS A 159 11.71 4.82 0.04
C HIS A 159 10.25 5.04 0.45
N ARG A 160 9.46 5.74 -0.37
CA ARG A 160 8.03 5.96 -0.09
C ARG A 160 7.24 4.64 -0.09
N THR A 161 7.53 3.74 -1.00
CA THR A 161 6.86 2.43 -1.08
C THR A 161 7.14 1.60 0.18
N LEU A 162 8.39 1.58 0.65
CA LEU A 162 8.76 0.89 1.88
C LEU A 162 8.17 1.56 3.13
N ALA A 163 8.08 2.89 3.16
CA ALA A 163 7.46 3.62 4.26
C ALA A 163 5.96 3.28 4.41
N LEU A 164 5.26 3.04 3.30
CA LEU A 164 3.83 2.70 3.29
C LEU A 164 3.56 1.19 3.50
N LEU A 165 4.59 0.34 3.43
CA LEU A 165 4.44 -1.11 3.54
C LEU A 165 3.78 -1.56 4.85
N PRO A 166 4.18 -1.05 6.05
CA PRO A 166 3.52 -1.46 7.30
C PRO A 166 2.02 -1.20 7.25
N LYS A 167 1.60 -0.01 6.81
CA LYS A 167 0.18 0.34 6.70
C LYS A 167 -0.58 -0.53 5.70
N ALA A 168 0.02 -0.84 4.56
CA ALA A 168 -0.58 -1.73 3.57
C ALA A 168 -0.80 -3.15 4.13
N VAL A 169 0.18 -3.66 4.90
CA VAL A 169 0.10 -4.96 5.58
C VAL A 169 -0.98 -4.97 6.66
N GLU A 170 -1.08 -3.91 7.49
CA GLU A 170 -2.13 -3.78 8.52
C GLU A 170 -3.55 -3.84 7.95
N ILE A 171 -3.74 -3.33 6.73
CA ILE A 171 -5.07 -3.24 6.11
C ILE A 171 -5.43 -4.50 5.33
N ALA A 172 -4.46 -5.14 4.68
CA ALA A 172 -4.68 -6.33 3.88
C ALA A 172 -5.21 -7.51 4.73
N ASP A 173 -5.97 -8.41 4.11
CA ASP A 173 -6.40 -9.65 4.77
C ASP A 173 -5.28 -10.69 4.81
N ALA A 174 -4.37 -10.64 3.82
CA ALA A 174 -3.11 -11.36 3.87
C ALA A 174 -2.04 -10.61 3.05
N ALA A 175 -0.79 -10.69 3.48
CA ALA A 175 0.35 -10.08 2.82
C ALA A 175 1.46 -11.11 2.59
N PHE A 176 1.95 -11.15 1.36
CA PHE A 176 3.08 -11.96 0.90
C PHE A 176 4.21 -11.00 0.55
N VAL A 177 5.29 -11.04 1.31
CA VAL A 177 6.43 -10.12 1.16
C VAL A 177 7.61 -10.85 0.55
N TYR A 178 8.06 -10.38 -0.61
CA TYR A 178 9.13 -11.00 -1.40
C TYR A 178 10.37 -10.10 -1.47
N ASP A 179 11.54 -10.72 -1.40
CA ASP A 179 12.83 -10.12 -1.75
C ASP A 179 13.28 -10.58 -3.14
N ASN A 180 13.73 -9.64 -3.95
CA ASN A 180 14.29 -9.89 -5.28
C ASN A 180 15.67 -9.24 -5.45
N SER A 181 16.51 -9.32 -4.42
CA SER A 181 17.80 -8.66 -4.39
C SER A 181 18.88 -9.36 -5.21
N ILE A 182 18.71 -10.67 -5.47
CA ILE A 182 19.69 -11.47 -6.20
C ILE A 182 19.32 -11.48 -7.68
N ASP A 183 20.23 -11.01 -8.54
CA ASP A 183 20.01 -11.00 -9.97
C ASP A 183 20.00 -12.42 -10.54
N TYR A 184 19.13 -12.64 -11.51
CA TYR A 184 18.91 -13.92 -12.20
C TYR A 184 18.38 -15.06 -11.34
N GLU A 185 18.00 -14.78 -10.09
CA GLU A 185 17.31 -15.72 -9.22
C GLU A 185 15.81 -15.38 -9.14
N LYS A 186 15.05 -16.34 -8.65
CA LYS A 186 13.63 -16.13 -8.35
C LYS A 186 13.51 -15.29 -7.08
N ALA A 187 12.48 -14.44 -7.05
CA ALA A 187 12.14 -13.73 -5.83
C ALA A 187 11.83 -14.72 -4.69
N SER A 188 12.40 -14.48 -3.53
CA SER A 188 12.22 -15.31 -2.34
C SER A 188 11.15 -14.75 -1.41
N LEU A 189 10.20 -15.59 -0.98
CA LEU A 189 9.24 -15.21 0.06
C LEU A 189 10.01 -14.95 1.36
N GLN A 190 9.74 -13.82 1.99
CA GLN A 190 10.38 -13.39 3.23
C GLN A 190 9.43 -13.41 4.42
N ALA A 191 8.18 -13.00 4.20
CA ALA A 191 7.15 -13.00 5.23
C ALA A 191 5.79 -13.32 4.64
N LEU A 192 4.97 -14.02 5.45
CA LEU A 192 3.54 -14.24 5.23
C LEU A 192 2.81 -13.77 6.48
N ILE A 193 1.89 -12.85 6.28
CA ILE A 193 1.15 -12.20 7.36
C ILE A 193 -0.34 -12.29 7.02
N ASP A 194 -1.11 -12.84 7.95
CA ASP A 194 -2.58 -12.83 7.94
C ASP A 194 -3.10 -12.71 9.39
N PRO A 195 -4.40 -12.55 9.64
CA PRO A 195 -4.92 -12.35 10.98
C PRO A 195 -4.60 -13.47 12.00
N ALA A 196 -4.26 -14.67 11.52
CA ALA A 196 -3.93 -15.83 12.36
C ALA A 196 -2.43 -16.11 12.42
N THR A 197 -1.64 -15.54 11.49
CA THR A 197 -0.24 -15.93 11.29
C THR A 197 0.63 -14.71 10.98
N PHE A 198 1.68 -14.55 11.76
CA PHE A 198 2.81 -13.69 11.42
C PHE A 198 4.05 -14.58 11.30
N SER A 199 4.42 -14.90 10.07
CA SER A 199 5.53 -15.81 9.79
C SER A 199 6.60 -15.11 8.94
N VAL A 200 7.84 -15.16 9.40
CA VAL A 200 9.02 -14.79 8.62
C VAL A 200 9.87 -16.03 8.35
N THR A 201 10.60 -16.03 7.25
CA THR A 201 11.47 -17.16 6.91
C THR A 201 12.73 -17.18 7.78
N ASP A 202 13.37 -18.36 7.93
CA ASP A 202 14.59 -18.51 8.74
C ASP A 202 15.76 -17.62 8.27
N ASN A 203 15.82 -17.33 6.97
CA ASN A 203 16.84 -16.49 6.34
C ASN A 203 16.27 -15.14 5.87
N VAL A 204 15.44 -14.52 6.70
CA VAL A 204 14.82 -13.24 6.39
C VAL A 204 15.87 -12.15 6.15
N LYS A 205 15.67 -11.35 5.12
CA LYS A 205 16.56 -10.23 4.79
C LYS A 205 16.47 -9.12 5.85
N PRO A 206 17.61 -8.46 6.19
CA PRO A 206 17.62 -7.40 7.20
C PRO A 206 16.59 -6.31 6.98
N TRP A 207 16.37 -5.89 5.73
CA TRP A 207 15.39 -4.85 5.42
C TRP A 207 13.95 -5.22 5.85
N VAL A 208 13.60 -6.51 5.83
CA VAL A 208 12.26 -6.97 6.27
C VAL A 208 12.11 -6.74 7.77
N ASN A 209 13.13 -7.10 8.56
CA ASN A 209 13.12 -6.85 10.00
C ASN A 209 13.05 -5.34 10.31
N GLU A 210 13.86 -4.52 9.61
CA GLU A 210 13.95 -3.08 9.88
C GLU A 210 12.76 -2.28 9.37
N LYS A 211 12.28 -2.58 8.16
CA LYS A 211 11.27 -1.76 7.47
C LYS A 211 9.84 -2.29 7.63
N LEU A 212 9.69 -3.56 8.07
CA LEU A 212 8.37 -4.15 8.26
C LEU A 212 8.18 -4.61 9.72
N VAL A 213 8.91 -5.62 10.18
CA VAL A 213 8.65 -6.27 11.48
C VAL A 213 8.77 -5.29 12.63
N ALA A 214 9.91 -4.60 12.74
CA ALA A 214 10.15 -3.61 13.80
C ALA A 214 9.17 -2.42 13.70
N ARG A 215 8.81 -2.03 12.48
CA ARG A 215 7.84 -0.94 12.29
C ARG A 215 6.43 -1.35 12.73
N LEU A 216 5.97 -2.54 12.37
CA LEU A 216 4.66 -3.05 12.82
C LEU A 216 4.61 -3.14 14.34
N GLN A 217 5.66 -3.69 14.98
CA GLN A 217 5.73 -3.78 16.44
C GLN A 217 5.70 -2.40 17.11
N ALA A 218 6.53 -1.45 16.62
CA ALA A 218 6.56 -0.10 17.17
C ALA A 218 5.21 0.62 17.06
N ARG A 219 4.48 0.41 15.96
CA ARG A 219 3.15 0.98 15.76
C ARG A 219 2.12 0.34 16.69
N GLU A 220 2.16 -0.98 16.88
CA GLU A 220 1.30 -1.71 17.83
C GLU A 220 1.54 -1.22 19.26
N ASP A 221 2.80 -1.09 19.69
CA ASP A 221 3.17 -0.58 21.00
C ASP A 221 2.64 0.85 21.24
N GLN A 222 2.70 1.72 20.23
CA GLN A 222 2.14 3.07 20.32
C GLN A 222 0.61 3.06 20.42
N LEU A 223 -0.07 2.23 19.63
CA LEU A 223 -1.53 2.06 19.72
C LEU A 223 -1.95 1.54 21.10
N TYR A 224 -1.21 0.56 21.64
CA TYR A 224 -1.43 0.06 22.99
C TYR A 224 -1.26 1.17 24.04
N ALA A 225 -0.18 1.95 23.95
CA ALA A 225 0.07 3.07 24.86
C ALA A 225 -0.97 4.20 24.73
N ILE A 226 -1.57 4.38 23.56
CA ILE A 226 -2.70 5.31 23.37
C ILE A 226 -3.96 4.75 24.06
N ALA A 227 -4.28 3.48 23.85
CA ALA A 227 -5.51 2.86 24.34
C ALA A 227 -5.50 2.63 25.86
N PHE A 228 -4.36 2.29 26.44
CA PHE A 228 -4.23 1.80 27.83
C PHE A 228 -3.15 2.55 28.65
N GLY A 229 -2.64 3.69 28.15
CA GLY A 229 -1.62 4.46 28.87
C GLY A 229 -2.09 4.96 30.24
N GLU A 230 -1.16 5.06 31.20
CA GLU A 230 -1.45 5.41 32.59
C GLU A 230 -1.97 6.84 32.78
N ASP A 231 -1.52 7.78 31.94
CA ASP A 231 -1.80 9.22 32.10
C ASP A 231 -3.21 9.65 31.68
N ASP A 232 -3.83 8.98 30.75
CA ASP A 232 -5.21 9.18 30.28
C ASP A 232 -5.51 8.11 29.20
N PRO A 233 -6.02 6.94 29.59
CA PRO A 233 -6.35 5.91 28.60
C PRO A 233 -7.43 6.42 27.65
N LEU A 234 -7.12 6.35 26.35
CA LEU A 234 -7.98 6.82 25.27
C LEU A 234 -8.50 5.61 24.48
N SER A 235 -9.77 5.66 24.11
CA SER A 235 -10.34 4.76 23.10
C SER A 235 -10.76 5.59 21.88
N PRO A 236 -9.80 6.06 21.07
CA PRO A 236 -10.09 6.91 19.93
C PRO A 236 -10.78 6.13 18.81
N TYR A 237 -11.55 6.85 18.01
CA TYR A 237 -12.10 6.34 16.76
C TYR A 237 -11.09 6.56 15.62
N ASP A 238 -10.93 5.57 14.76
CA ASP A 238 -10.12 5.74 13.56
C ASP A 238 -10.69 6.84 12.65
N ALA A 239 -9.82 7.68 12.14
CA ALA A 239 -10.20 8.69 11.16
C ALA A 239 -10.72 8.02 9.88
N ASP A 240 -11.80 8.55 9.31
CA ASP A 240 -12.23 8.15 7.96
C ASP A 240 -11.30 8.80 6.93
N VAL A 241 -10.26 8.06 6.54
CA VAL A 241 -9.23 8.54 5.59
C VAL A 241 -9.72 8.68 4.15
N LEU A 242 -10.98 8.34 3.86
CA LEU A 242 -11.56 8.51 2.53
C LEU A 242 -12.38 9.81 2.41
N ASN A 243 -13.05 10.25 3.50
CA ASN A 243 -13.97 11.39 3.42
C ASN A 243 -14.04 12.17 4.75
N GLY A 244 -13.15 11.94 5.70
CA GLY A 244 -13.21 12.57 7.00
C GLY A 244 -12.87 14.06 6.97
N ASP A 245 -13.50 14.83 7.83
CA ASP A 245 -13.23 16.26 8.06
C ASP A 245 -13.33 16.53 9.55
N TYR A 246 -12.19 16.79 10.20
CA TYR A 246 -12.06 16.86 11.65
C TYR A 246 -11.45 18.21 12.05
N VAL A 247 -12.07 18.86 13.03
CA VAL A 247 -11.61 20.16 13.54
C VAL A 247 -11.48 20.08 15.04
N GLY A 248 -10.30 20.33 15.58
CA GLY A 248 -10.11 20.32 17.02
C GLY A 248 -8.66 20.35 17.48
N SER A 249 -8.48 20.08 18.78
CA SER A 249 -7.18 20.13 19.45
C SER A 249 -6.45 18.80 19.36
N ILE A 250 -5.14 18.82 19.16
CA ILE A 250 -4.30 17.65 19.30
C ILE A 250 -4.11 17.37 20.80
N VAL A 251 -4.53 16.18 21.23
CA VAL A 251 -4.47 15.78 22.65
C VAL A 251 -3.38 14.73 22.92
N LYS A 252 -2.89 14.04 21.89
CA LYS A 252 -1.74 13.13 22.01
C LYS A 252 -0.96 13.09 20.69
N VAL A 253 0.36 12.98 20.79
CA VAL A 253 1.27 12.84 19.66
C VAL A 253 2.24 11.71 19.94
N THR A 254 2.40 10.81 18.98
CA THR A 254 3.42 9.77 18.94
C THR A 254 4.18 9.82 17.62
N ASP A 255 5.15 8.94 17.41
CA ASP A 255 5.90 8.90 16.15
C ASP A 255 5.03 8.56 14.96
N ASP A 256 4.05 7.65 15.13
CA ASP A 256 3.21 7.16 14.05
C ASP A 256 1.76 7.66 14.09
N PHE A 257 1.32 8.25 15.21
CA PHE A 257 -0.08 8.64 15.37
C PHE A 257 -0.24 10.00 16.05
N ILE A 258 -1.35 10.65 15.75
CA ILE A 258 -1.87 11.76 16.54
C ILE A 258 -3.31 11.48 16.95
N VAL A 259 -3.70 11.94 18.13
CA VAL A 259 -5.09 11.91 18.60
C VAL A 259 -5.60 13.34 18.66
N GLN A 260 -6.70 13.59 17.95
CA GLN A 260 -7.38 14.88 17.91
C GLN A 260 -8.71 14.78 18.66
N GLU A 261 -9.01 15.72 19.53
CA GLU A 261 -10.35 15.89 20.09
C GLU A 261 -11.20 16.73 19.14
N ASP A 262 -12.13 16.07 18.44
CA ASP A 262 -13.00 16.75 17.48
C ASP A 262 -13.96 17.70 18.18
N ARG A 263 -13.94 18.96 17.79
CA ARG A 263 -14.70 20.04 18.44
C ARG A 263 -16.20 19.87 18.32
N SER A 264 -16.67 19.25 17.24
CA SER A 264 -18.10 19.11 16.95
C SER A 264 -18.76 17.98 17.74
N THR A 265 -18.00 16.91 17.97
CA THR A 265 -18.50 15.67 18.59
C THR A 265 -17.94 15.40 19.99
N GLY A 266 -16.83 16.04 20.37
CA GLY A 266 -16.05 15.75 21.56
C GLY A 266 -15.36 14.37 21.52
N ARG A 267 -15.36 13.71 20.37
CA ARG A 267 -14.73 12.40 20.20
C ARG A 267 -13.23 12.54 20.01
N LYS A 268 -12.50 11.55 20.50
CA LYS A 268 -11.07 11.39 20.21
C LYS A 268 -10.94 10.68 18.88
N ILE A 269 -10.23 11.26 17.92
CA ILE A 269 -10.01 10.74 16.58
C ILE A 269 -8.54 10.37 16.44
N LEU A 270 -8.26 9.14 16.05
CA LEU A 270 -6.93 8.63 15.77
C LEU A 270 -6.58 8.88 14.31
N HIS A 271 -5.52 9.65 14.08
CA HIS A 271 -4.96 9.88 12.76
C HIS A 271 -3.62 9.16 12.63
N ASP A 272 -3.47 8.42 11.55
CA ASP A 272 -2.23 7.74 11.20
C ASP A 272 -1.32 8.71 10.43
N ARG A 273 -0.13 8.98 10.93
CA ARG A 273 0.82 9.92 10.34
C ARG A 273 1.34 9.44 8.97
N LEU A 274 1.40 8.13 8.73
CA LEU A 274 1.72 7.61 7.39
C LEU A 274 0.68 8.04 6.33
N MET A 275 -0.55 8.35 6.75
CA MET A 275 -1.59 8.85 5.87
C MET A 275 -1.61 10.39 5.78
N LEU A 276 -1.04 11.09 6.75
CA LEU A 276 -0.97 12.55 6.81
C LEU A 276 0.28 13.12 6.15
N ASP A 277 1.45 12.51 6.41
CA ASP A 277 2.76 13.00 5.98
C ASP A 277 3.06 12.50 4.55
N THR A 278 2.46 13.15 3.56
CA THR A 278 2.47 12.68 2.16
C THR A 278 3.71 13.06 1.36
N SER A 279 4.55 13.97 1.86
CA SER A 279 5.80 14.37 1.23
C SER A 279 7.01 13.95 2.07
N ALA A 280 8.06 13.47 1.40
CA ALA A 280 9.32 13.09 2.05
C ALA A 280 10.03 14.28 2.75
N ASP A 281 9.64 15.52 2.43
CA ASP A 281 10.27 16.75 2.88
C ASP A 281 9.45 17.50 3.93
N SER A 282 8.23 17.07 4.24
CA SER A 282 7.39 17.68 5.26
C SER A 282 7.17 16.71 6.42
N GLU A 283 8.11 16.65 7.34
CA GLU A 283 7.79 16.21 8.69
C GLU A 283 6.87 17.29 9.28
N ASN A 284 5.57 17.08 9.15
CA ASN A 284 4.61 17.90 9.87
C ASN A 284 4.87 17.71 11.36
N ILE A 285 5.30 18.76 12.03
CA ILE A 285 5.48 18.75 13.48
C ILE A 285 4.13 19.09 14.09
N TYR A 286 3.56 18.13 14.79
CA TYR A 286 2.29 18.31 15.51
C TYR A 286 2.57 18.63 16.97
N HIS A 287 1.89 19.64 17.51
CA HIS A 287 2.05 20.05 18.90
C HIS A 287 0.80 19.77 19.72
N LEU A 288 1.00 19.39 20.99
CA LEU A 288 -0.11 19.28 21.95
C LEU A 288 -0.87 20.60 22.05
N ASN A 289 -2.19 20.52 22.13
CA ASN A 289 -3.13 21.65 22.17
C ASN A 289 -3.18 22.51 20.90
N GLU A 290 -2.47 22.11 19.85
CA GLU A 290 -2.59 22.76 18.55
C GLU A 290 -3.99 22.53 17.96
N GLN A 291 -4.59 23.60 17.42
CA GLN A 291 -5.89 23.54 16.77
C GLN A 291 -5.67 23.26 15.28
N LEU A 292 -6.17 22.13 14.80
CA LEU A 292 -6.03 21.72 13.41
C LEU A 292 -7.39 21.40 12.79
N ARG A 293 -7.49 21.64 11.48
CA ARG A 293 -8.49 21.01 10.62
C ARG A 293 -7.76 20.01 9.73
N ILE A 294 -8.18 18.76 9.80
CA ILE A 294 -7.64 17.65 8.99
C ILE A 294 -8.75 17.15 8.10
N THR A 295 -8.54 17.26 6.77
CA THR A 295 -9.51 16.80 5.77
C THR A 295 -8.91 15.64 4.98
N TYR A 296 -9.72 14.64 4.70
CA TYR A 296 -9.33 13.47 3.92
C TYR A 296 -10.13 13.38 2.63
N SER A 297 -9.49 12.83 1.61
CA SER A 297 -10.13 12.51 0.33
C SER A 297 -9.55 11.19 -0.19
N ALA A 298 -10.40 10.35 -0.77
CA ALA A 298 -9.98 9.09 -1.40
C ALA A 298 -8.99 9.32 -2.56
N GLU A 299 -9.07 10.47 -3.23
CA GLU A 299 -8.35 10.76 -4.49
C GLU A 299 -7.13 11.67 -4.32
N SER A 300 -7.02 12.37 -3.20
CA SER A 300 -5.96 13.36 -2.95
C SER A 300 -5.25 13.15 -1.62
N ALA A 301 -4.12 13.81 -1.46
CA ALA A 301 -3.45 13.91 -0.17
C ALA A 301 -4.34 14.63 0.85
N PRO A 302 -4.24 14.31 2.15
CA PRO A 302 -4.97 15.02 3.20
C PRO A 302 -4.61 16.52 3.22
N GLY A 303 -5.59 17.34 3.50
CA GLY A 303 -5.39 18.77 3.79
C GLY A 303 -5.23 18.97 5.30
N ILE A 304 -4.18 19.71 5.71
CA ILE A 304 -3.92 20.06 7.10
C ILE A 304 -3.87 21.59 7.20
N PHE A 305 -4.72 22.15 8.05
CA PHE A 305 -4.88 23.61 8.19
C PHE A 305 -4.77 24.01 9.65
N THR A 306 -3.87 24.97 9.95
CA THR A 306 -3.64 25.51 11.28
C THR A 306 -4.50 26.74 11.60
N SER A 307 -5.11 27.36 10.60
CA SER A 307 -6.01 28.51 10.78
C SER A 307 -7.32 28.26 10.05
N PHE A 308 -8.38 28.09 10.82
CA PHE A 308 -9.74 28.08 10.32
C PHE A 308 -10.58 29.06 11.13
N ARG A 309 -11.24 29.94 10.43
CA ARG A 309 -12.23 30.88 10.98
C ARG A 309 -13.62 30.30 10.88
#